data_ab4f3b4c48eba06be9bf440cc3b08098
#
_entry.id   ab4f3b4c48eba06be9bf440cc3b08098
#
_cell.length_a   1.000
_cell.length_b   1.000
_cell.length_c   1.000
_cell.angle_alpha   90.00
_cell.angle_beta   90.00
_cell.angle_gamma   90.00
#
_symmetry.space_group_name_H-M   'P 1'
#
loop_
_entity.id
_entity.type
_entity.pdbx_description
1 polymer ?
#
loop_
_entity_poly.entity_id
_entity_poly.type
_entity_poly.pdbx_seq_one_letter_code
_entity_poly.pdbx_strand_id
1 'polypeptide(L)'
;MEVDPIHGENAVRPDGATAPVVDWDTIADWWRGEAAGDPVYREDVAPMLSRLMEPTTAPILDLGCGDGQWLRWLDRDVGRAIGCDRSGALLADAVATHPVALCELPSLAWLQGQTLGTAFSVFVFDLVENIDEFFAEVGRVVVRDGSLVVIINHPAFTAPGSGPFMDPDLDVFWRWGEYLERGTSLVPAGSGAVKMYHRSTGDILTSAAQAGWQLEEMIEAPLGSAAIERDPSYAGQEDIPRFLGVRWRR
;
A
#
# COMPACT_ATOMS: atom_id res chain seq x y z
N MET A 1 -15.82 -14.83 18.05
CA MET A 1 -14.78 -13.79 17.98
C MET A 1 -14.77 -13.37 16.52
N GLU A 2 -15.32 -12.18 16.24
CA GLU A 2 -15.42 -11.64 14.90
C GLU A 2 -14.01 -11.24 14.48
N VAL A 3 -13.47 -11.87 13.46
CA VAL A 3 -12.11 -11.62 12.96
C VAL A 3 -12.15 -10.32 12.17
N ASP A 4 -11.22 -9.41 12.47
CA ASP A 4 -11.08 -8.13 11.76
C ASP A 4 -10.99 -8.36 10.24
N PRO A 5 -11.81 -7.66 9.44
CA PRO A 5 -11.94 -7.88 7.98
C PRO A 5 -10.68 -7.58 7.15
N ILE A 6 -9.60 -7.06 7.74
CA ILE A 6 -8.33 -6.85 7.03
C ILE A 6 -7.52 -8.15 6.87
N HIS A 7 -7.95 -9.26 7.47
CA HIS A 7 -7.25 -10.53 7.46
C HIS A 7 -7.89 -11.53 6.51
N GLY A 8 -7.42 -11.61 5.30
CA GLY A 8 -7.27 -12.80 4.44
C GLY A 8 -8.46 -13.72 4.15
N GLU A 9 -9.64 -13.48 4.70
CA GLU A 9 -10.84 -14.19 4.28
C GLU A 9 -11.55 -13.37 3.20
N ASN A 10 -11.86 -14.01 2.08
CA ASN A 10 -12.70 -13.40 1.05
C ASN A 10 -13.91 -12.75 1.71
N ALA A 11 -14.20 -11.49 1.38
CA ALA A 11 -15.32 -10.73 1.94
C ALA A 11 -16.64 -11.48 1.72
N VAL A 12 -16.99 -12.32 2.67
CA VAL A 12 -18.22 -13.10 2.67
C VAL A 12 -19.19 -12.42 3.61
N ARG A 13 -20.35 -12.05 3.09
CA ARG A 13 -21.45 -11.47 3.87
C ARG A 13 -22.01 -12.49 4.87
N PRO A 14 -22.74 -12.06 5.91
CA PRO A 14 -23.38 -12.97 6.86
C PRO A 14 -24.37 -13.95 6.20
N ASP A 15 -24.86 -13.63 5.00
CA ASP A 15 -25.73 -14.51 4.19
C ASP A 15 -24.96 -15.49 3.29
N GLY A 16 -23.63 -15.53 3.38
CA GLY A 16 -22.75 -16.39 2.58
C GLY A 16 -22.46 -15.88 1.17
N ALA A 17 -22.96 -14.70 0.79
CA ALA A 17 -22.69 -14.11 -0.51
C ALA A 17 -21.37 -13.35 -0.51
N THR A 18 -20.61 -13.45 -1.62
CA THR A 18 -19.41 -12.62 -1.81
C THR A 18 -19.82 -11.14 -1.90
N ALA A 19 -19.16 -10.27 -1.16
CA ALA A 19 -19.40 -8.83 -1.22
C ALA A 19 -19.08 -8.31 -2.64
N PRO A 20 -19.87 -7.38 -3.19
CA PRO A 20 -19.59 -6.81 -4.51
C PRO A 20 -18.31 -6.00 -4.49
N VAL A 21 -17.53 -6.08 -5.56
CA VAL A 21 -16.39 -5.16 -5.76
C VAL A 21 -16.95 -3.76 -5.96
N VAL A 22 -16.46 -2.82 -5.19
CA VAL A 22 -16.90 -1.42 -5.22
C VAL A 22 -15.83 -0.50 -5.77
N ASP A 23 -16.28 0.61 -6.35
CA ASP A 23 -15.40 1.69 -6.79
C ASP A 23 -14.99 2.58 -5.63
N TRP A 24 -13.76 3.10 -5.67
CA TRP A 24 -13.21 3.97 -4.63
C TRP A 24 -14.00 5.27 -4.44
N ASP A 25 -14.66 5.78 -5.50
CA ASP A 25 -15.54 6.94 -5.37
C ASP A 25 -16.74 6.65 -4.45
N THR A 26 -17.24 5.43 -4.46
CA THR A 26 -18.42 5.05 -3.65
C THR A 26 -18.09 4.82 -2.18
N ILE A 27 -16.83 4.57 -1.85
CA ILE A 27 -16.36 4.30 -0.49
C ILE A 27 -15.42 5.39 0.04
N ALA A 28 -15.32 6.52 -0.65
CA ALA A 28 -14.41 7.60 -0.29
C ALA A 28 -14.63 8.12 1.14
N ASP A 29 -15.87 8.28 1.57
CA ASP A 29 -16.20 8.75 2.93
C ASP A 29 -15.80 7.73 4.00
N TRP A 30 -16.03 6.45 3.72
CA TRP A 30 -15.57 5.38 4.60
C TRP A 30 -14.04 5.41 4.73
N TRP A 31 -13.31 5.50 3.60
CA TRP A 31 -11.85 5.55 3.60
C TRP A 31 -11.30 6.72 4.40
N ARG A 32 -11.88 7.91 4.26
CA ARG A 32 -11.50 9.08 5.07
C ARG A 32 -11.65 8.81 6.57
N GLY A 33 -12.74 8.16 6.97
CA GLY A 33 -12.99 7.78 8.35
C GLY A 33 -11.98 6.79 8.88
N GLU A 34 -11.64 5.75 8.12
CA GLU A 34 -10.66 4.73 8.48
C GLU A 34 -9.25 5.34 8.58
N ALA A 35 -8.81 6.06 7.56
CA ALA A 35 -7.46 6.62 7.51
C ALA A 35 -7.21 7.67 8.58
N ALA A 36 -8.20 8.52 8.89
CA ALA A 36 -8.02 9.65 9.82
C ALA A 36 -7.77 9.23 11.28
N GLY A 37 -8.26 8.06 11.69
CA GLY A 37 -8.20 7.58 13.08
C GLY A 37 -7.19 6.45 13.32
N ASP A 38 -6.59 5.91 12.29
CA ASP A 38 -5.70 4.76 12.42
C ASP A 38 -4.28 5.16 12.83
N PRO A 39 -3.80 4.75 14.02
CA PRO A 39 -2.45 5.02 14.50
C PRO A 39 -1.35 4.46 13.58
N VAL A 40 -1.63 3.39 12.83
CA VAL A 40 -0.70 2.76 11.88
C VAL A 40 -0.08 3.78 10.94
N TYR A 41 -0.87 4.71 10.41
CA TYR A 41 -0.34 5.72 9.48
C TYR A 41 0.72 6.62 10.10
N ARG A 42 0.50 7.03 11.35
CA ARG A 42 1.39 7.96 12.05
C ARG A 42 2.57 7.25 12.71
N GLU A 43 2.34 6.08 13.30
CA GLU A 43 3.29 5.44 14.20
C GLU A 43 4.14 4.37 13.52
N ASP A 44 3.60 3.70 12.51
CA ASP A 44 4.30 2.66 11.77
C ASP A 44 4.76 3.14 10.38
N VAL A 45 3.83 3.67 9.59
CA VAL A 45 4.09 3.99 8.17
C VAL A 45 4.89 5.28 8.00
N ALA A 46 4.57 6.35 8.73
CA ALA A 46 5.26 7.62 8.58
C ALA A 46 6.76 7.56 8.90
N PRO A 47 7.22 6.88 9.98
CA PRO A 47 8.65 6.68 10.22
C PRO A 47 9.34 5.85 9.14
N MET A 48 8.68 4.78 8.64
CA MET A 48 9.21 3.96 7.55
C MET A 48 9.32 4.77 6.25
N LEU A 49 8.27 5.53 5.90
CA LEU A 49 8.27 6.40 4.73
C LEU A 49 9.36 7.48 4.84
N SER A 50 9.51 8.12 6.02
CA SER A 50 10.58 9.10 6.27
C SER A 50 11.96 8.53 5.96
N ARG A 51 12.24 7.34 6.48
CA ARG A 51 13.54 6.67 6.26
C ARG A 51 13.76 6.32 4.79
N LEU A 52 12.77 5.73 4.13
CA LEU A 52 12.89 5.29 2.74
C LEU A 52 12.91 6.45 1.75
N MET A 53 12.37 7.61 2.11
CA MET A 53 12.38 8.79 1.26
C MET A 53 13.71 9.57 1.33
N GLU A 54 14.63 9.24 2.21
CA GLU A 54 15.92 9.92 2.31
C GLU A 54 17.05 9.15 1.54
N PRO A 55 17.77 9.80 0.62
CA PRO A 55 17.55 11.18 0.14
C PRO A 55 16.40 11.26 -0.87
N THR A 56 15.66 12.35 -0.86
CA THR A 56 14.58 12.61 -1.81
C THR A 56 15.00 13.64 -2.85
N THR A 57 14.64 13.40 -4.11
CA THR A 57 14.86 14.31 -5.22
C THR A 57 13.54 14.73 -5.84
N ALA A 58 13.30 16.04 -5.91
CA ALA A 58 12.12 16.61 -6.57
C ALA A 58 12.27 16.67 -8.11
N PRO A 59 11.20 16.66 -8.89
CA PRO A 59 9.78 16.56 -8.45
C PRO A 59 9.41 15.18 -7.90
N ILE A 60 8.41 15.15 -7.01
CA ILE A 60 7.93 13.94 -6.35
C ILE A 60 6.54 13.59 -6.85
N LEU A 61 6.26 12.31 -7.07
CA LEU A 61 4.92 11.80 -7.41
C LEU A 61 4.44 10.81 -6.32
N ASP A 62 3.25 11.10 -5.78
CA ASP A 62 2.48 10.17 -4.97
C ASP A 62 1.55 9.35 -5.87
N LEU A 63 1.80 8.05 -5.96
CA LEU A 63 1.06 7.09 -6.77
C LEU A 63 -0.10 6.49 -5.96
N GLY A 64 -1.32 6.91 -6.25
CA GLY A 64 -2.50 6.58 -5.46
C GLY A 64 -2.62 7.48 -4.23
N CYS A 65 -2.57 8.79 -4.45
CA CYS A 65 -2.49 9.79 -3.38
C CYS A 65 -3.77 9.95 -2.55
N GLY A 66 -4.90 9.38 -3.01
CA GLY A 66 -6.19 9.49 -2.34
C GLY A 66 -6.59 10.94 -2.05
N ASP A 67 -6.91 11.22 -0.79
CA ASP A 67 -7.25 12.56 -0.30
C ASP A 67 -6.03 13.48 -0.11
N GLY A 68 -4.82 13.00 -0.43
CA GLY A 68 -3.57 13.77 -0.33
C GLY A 68 -2.93 13.74 1.06
N GLN A 69 -3.20 12.75 1.89
CA GLN A 69 -2.60 12.61 3.23
C GLN A 69 -1.08 12.67 3.19
N TRP A 70 -0.44 11.89 2.31
CA TRP A 70 1.01 11.84 2.21
C TRP A 70 1.60 13.05 1.50
N LEU A 71 0.87 13.67 0.58
CA LEU A 71 1.25 14.94 -0.02
C LEU A 71 1.35 16.04 1.05
N ARG A 72 0.34 16.15 1.92
CA ARG A 72 0.35 17.08 3.05
C ARG A 72 1.47 16.79 4.06
N TRP A 73 1.83 15.52 4.23
CA TRP A 73 2.93 15.11 5.08
C TRP A 73 4.29 15.55 4.51
N LEU A 74 4.49 15.46 3.18
CA LEU A 74 5.70 15.89 2.48
C LEU A 74 5.87 17.41 2.42
N ASP A 75 4.79 18.19 2.46
CA ASP A 75 4.80 19.65 2.24
C ASP A 75 5.66 20.42 3.25
N ARG A 76 6.04 19.78 4.34
CA ARG A 76 6.94 20.35 5.35
C ARG A 76 8.39 20.48 4.88
N ASP A 77 8.80 19.70 3.88
CA ASP A 77 10.21 19.53 3.49
C ASP A 77 10.50 19.69 1.99
N VAL A 78 9.50 19.54 1.08
CA VAL A 78 9.80 19.44 -0.36
C VAL A 78 8.71 20.09 -1.23
N GLY A 79 8.83 21.35 -1.53
CA GLY A 79 7.84 22.19 -2.24
C GLY A 79 7.51 21.82 -3.72
N ARG A 80 7.56 20.54 -4.15
CA ARG A 80 7.17 20.08 -5.50
C ARG A 80 6.68 18.63 -5.50
N ALA A 81 5.66 18.35 -4.70
CA ALA A 81 4.96 17.08 -4.75
C ALA A 81 3.68 17.22 -5.60
N ILE A 82 3.40 16.21 -6.40
CA ILE A 82 2.18 16.04 -7.18
C ILE A 82 1.59 14.67 -6.86
N GLY A 83 0.28 14.51 -7.00
CA GLY A 83 -0.37 13.23 -6.76
C GLY A 83 -1.15 12.71 -7.96
N CYS A 84 -1.43 11.43 -7.98
CA CYS A 84 -2.43 10.88 -8.87
C CYS A 84 -3.23 9.78 -8.18
N ASP A 85 -4.51 9.68 -8.52
CA ASP A 85 -5.42 8.65 -8.03
C ASP A 85 -6.51 8.36 -9.05
N ARG A 86 -7.16 7.20 -8.93
CA ARG A 86 -8.32 6.85 -9.76
C ARG A 86 -9.63 7.40 -9.23
N SER A 87 -9.70 7.76 -7.93
CA SER A 87 -10.89 8.29 -7.30
C SER A 87 -10.97 9.81 -7.42
N GLY A 88 -11.92 10.29 -8.21
CA GLY A 88 -12.22 11.71 -8.30
C GLY A 88 -12.77 12.27 -6.98
N ALA A 89 -13.51 11.44 -6.24
CA ALA A 89 -14.07 11.82 -4.94
C ALA A 89 -12.98 12.05 -3.88
N LEU A 90 -11.92 11.25 -3.85
CA LEU A 90 -10.78 11.46 -2.96
C LEU A 90 -9.92 12.65 -3.41
N LEU A 91 -9.66 12.75 -4.72
CA LEU A 91 -8.87 13.86 -5.28
C LEU A 91 -9.48 15.23 -5.03
N ALA A 92 -10.80 15.33 -4.82
CA ALA A 92 -11.47 16.59 -4.50
C ALA A 92 -10.90 17.27 -3.22
N ASP A 93 -10.37 16.49 -2.28
CA ASP A 93 -9.71 17.02 -1.09
C ASP A 93 -8.24 17.36 -1.37
N ALA A 94 -7.53 16.47 -2.06
CA ALA A 94 -6.11 16.64 -2.38
C ALA A 94 -5.84 17.89 -3.25
N VAL A 95 -6.71 18.18 -4.22
CA VAL A 95 -6.58 19.33 -5.13
C VAL A 95 -6.58 20.68 -4.42
N ALA A 96 -7.12 20.76 -3.22
CA ALA A 96 -7.12 21.99 -2.43
C ALA A 96 -5.72 22.41 -1.97
N THR A 97 -4.77 21.48 -1.93
CA THR A 97 -3.42 21.71 -1.40
C THR A 97 -2.30 21.40 -2.37
N HIS A 98 -2.50 20.46 -3.30
CA HIS A 98 -1.47 19.99 -4.22
C HIS A 98 -2.00 19.83 -5.66
N PRO A 99 -1.15 19.93 -6.68
CA PRO A 99 -1.50 19.50 -8.03
C PRO A 99 -1.76 18.00 -8.04
N VAL A 100 -2.89 17.60 -8.61
CA VAL A 100 -3.27 16.19 -8.73
C VAL A 100 -3.81 15.86 -10.11
N ALA A 101 -3.69 14.59 -10.52
CA ALA A 101 -4.22 14.07 -11.76
C ALA A 101 -5.13 12.86 -11.49
N LEU A 102 -6.28 12.82 -12.18
CA LEU A 102 -7.10 11.61 -12.24
C LEU A 102 -6.40 10.60 -13.16
N CYS A 103 -6.00 9.46 -12.62
CA CYS A 103 -5.36 8.41 -13.42
C CYS A 103 -5.55 7.03 -12.80
N GLU A 104 -5.63 6.02 -13.64
CA GLU A 104 -5.66 4.63 -13.22
C GLU A 104 -4.28 3.99 -13.45
N LEU A 105 -3.66 3.55 -12.36
CA LEU A 105 -2.39 2.84 -12.41
C LEU A 105 -2.57 1.47 -13.10
N PRO A 106 -1.56 1.00 -13.86
CA PRO A 106 -0.19 1.53 -13.90
C PRO A 106 0.05 2.65 -14.91
N SER A 107 -0.96 3.12 -15.65
CA SER A 107 -0.77 4.11 -16.72
C SER A 107 -0.37 5.49 -16.18
N LEU A 108 0.79 5.98 -16.60
CA LEU A 108 1.28 7.34 -16.34
C LEU A 108 1.45 8.13 -17.64
N ALA A 109 0.65 7.83 -18.68
CA ALA A 109 0.76 8.40 -20.01
C ALA A 109 0.62 9.95 -20.05
N TRP A 110 0.03 10.53 -19.00
CA TRP A 110 -0.10 11.99 -18.84
C TRP A 110 1.22 12.67 -18.42
N LEU A 111 2.22 11.90 -17.97
CA LEU A 111 3.55 12.39 -17.60
C LEU A 111 4.56 12.17 -18.70
N GLN A 112 5.36 13.21 -18.95
CA GLN A 112 6.54 13.11 -19.81
C GLN A 112 7.60 12.21 -19.16
N GLY A 113 8.33 11.45 -19.94
CA GLY A 113 9.41 10.60 -19.46
C GLY A 113 10.54 11.40 -18.82
N GLN A 114 11.19 10.80 -17.82
CA GLN A 114 12.36 11.35 -17.11
C GLN A 114 12.15 12.76 -16.55
N THR A 115 11.03 12.95 -15.87
CA THR A 115 10.68 14.26 -15.26
C THR A 115 10.62 14.23 -13.74
N LEU A 116 10.53 13.04 -13.14
CA LEU A 116 10.42 12.86 -11.69
C LEU A 116 11.76 12.45 -11.08
N GLY A 117 12.11 13.06 -9.95
CA GLY A 117 13.24 12.62 -9.14
C GLY A 117 12.88 11.45 -8.23
N THR A 118 11.67 11.45 -7.68
CA THR A 118 11.17 10.40 -6.79
C THR A 118 9.70 10.09 -7.09
N ALA A 119 9.35 8.82 -7.09
CA ALA A 119 7.97 8.36 -6.99
C ALA A 119 7.79 7.54 -5.71
N PHE A 120 6.61 7.59 -5.10
CA PHE A 120 6.31 6.72 -3.97
C PHE A 120 4.85 6.27 -4.00
N SER A 121 4.56 5.18 -3.30
CA SER A 121 3.23 4.58 -3.18
C SER A 121 3.05 3.97 -1.78
N VAL A 122 1.94 4.25 -1.12
CA VAL A 122 1.62 3.70 0.20
C VAL A 122 0.27 3.02 0.15
N PHE A 123 0.22 1.70 0.37
CA PHE A 123 -0.97 0.84 0.36
C PHE A 123 -1.80 0.87 -0.94
N VAL A 124 -1.15 1.10 -2.08
CA VAL A 124 -1.80 1.12 -3.40
C VAL A 124 -1.26 0.04 -4.33
N PHE A 125 0.01 -0.32 -4.17
CA PHE A 125 0.67 -1.29 -5.04
C PHE A 125 -0.05 -2.65 -5.11
N ASP A 126 -0.64 -3.10 -4.00
CA ASP A 126 -1.44 -4.34 -3.93
C ASP A 126 -2.78 -4.24 -4.69
N LEU A 127 -3.19 -3.03 -5.09
CA LEU A 127 -4.40 -2.80 -5.90
C LEU A 127 -4.09 -2.81 -7.41
N VAL A 128 -2.80 -2.78 -7.79
CA VAL A 128 -2.37 -2.78 -9.20
C VAL A 128 -2.22 -4.21 -9.70
N GLU A 129 -2.95 -4.58 -10.76
CA GLU A 129 -2.95 -5.94 -11.31
C GLU A 129 -1.63 -6.30 -11.99
N ASN A 130 -1.08 -5.40 -12.81
CA ASN A 130 0.13 -5.64 -13.58
C ASN A 130 1.34 -4.90 -13.00
N ILE A 131 2.10 -5.58 -12.15
CA ILE A 131 3.29 -4.98 -11.51
C ILE A 131 4.46 -4.81 -12.48
N ASP A 132 4.56 -5.62 -13.52
CA ASP A 132 5.61 -5.48 -14.53
C ASP A 132 5.43 -4.17 -15.29
N GLU A 133 4.18 -3.86 -15.68
CA GLU A 133 3.83 -2.59 -16.31
C GLU A 133 3.98 -1.41 -15.33
N PHE A 134 3.63 -1.60 -14.05
CA PHE A 134 3.83 -0.58 -13.01
C PHE A 134 5.31 -0.17 -12.91
N PHE A 135 6.22 -1.13 -12.74
CA PHE A 135 7.64 -0.84 -12.67
C PHE A 135 8.19 -0.24 -13.95
N ALA A 136 7.72 -0.68 -15.11
CA ALA A 136 8.13 -0.13 -16.41
C ALA A 136 7.68 1.33 -16.57
N GLU A 137 6.40 1.64 -16.27
CA GLU A 137 5.85 2.99 -16.40
C GLU A 137 6.46 3.97 -15.40
N VAL A 138 6.62 3.56 -14.13
CA VAL A 138 7.31 4.39 -13.14
C VAL A 138 8.78 4.61 -13.57
N GLY A 139 9.44 3.56 -14.08
CA GLY A 139 10.80 3.68 -14.62
C GLY A 139 10.90 4.59 -15.86
N ARG A 140 9.82 4.73 -16.65
CA ARG A 140 9.79 5.66 -17.77
C ARG A 140 9.77 7.12 -17.32
N VAL A 141 9.04 7.43 -16.24
CA VAL A 141 8.84 8.82 -15.79
C VAL A 141 9.90 9.28 -14.78
N VAL A 142 10.50 8.37 -14.02
CA VAL A 142 11.57 8.68 -13.07
C VAL A 142 12.90 8.84 -13.83
N VAL A 143 13.66 9.88 -13.48
CA VAL A 143 14.98 10.14 -14.08
C VAL A 143 15.97 9.04 -13.71
N ARG A 144 17.07 8.95 -14.45
CA ARG A 144 18.22 8.12 -14.09
C ARG A 144 18.75 8.58 -12.72
N ASP A 145 19.09 7.62 -11.85
CA ASP A 145 19.45 7.85 -10.43
C ASP A 145 18.30 8.39 -9.54
N GLY A 146 17.09 8.48 -10.06
CA GLY A 146 15.90 8.74 -9.27
C GLY A 146 15.42 7.51 -8.50
N SER A 147 14.46 7.67 -7.62
CA SER A 147 14.01 6.60 -6.72
C SER A 147 12.52 6.30 -6.81
N LEU A 148 12.19 5.05 -6.48
CA LEU A 148 10.85 4.58 -6.21
C LEU A 148 10.80 4.02 -4.79
N VAL A 149 9.82 4.48 -4.00
CA VAL A 149 9.52 3.95 -2.66
C VAL A 149 8.12 3.34 -2.68
N VAL A 150 8.00 2.10 -2.19
CA VAL A 150 6.70 1.43 -2.04
C VAL A 150 6.58 0.91 -0.62
N ILE A 151 5.45 1.21 0.02
CA ILE A 151 5.07 0.63 1.31
C ILE A 151 3.74 -0.10 1.12
N ILE A 152 3.72 -1.37 1.52
CA ILE A 152 2.57 -2.26 1.38
C ILE A 152 2.35 -3.06 2.66
N ASN A 153 1.19 -3.68 2.78
CA ASN A 153 1.04 -4.79 3.70
C ASN A 153 2.02 -5.91 3.29
N HIS A 154 2.67 -6.52 4.27
CA HIS A 154 3.66 -7.55 3.99
C HIS A 154 3.04 -8.72 3.22
N PRO A 155 3.69 -9.28 2.18
CA PRO A 155 3.16 -10.42 1.44
C PRO A 155 2.77 -11.62 2.29
N ALA A 156 3.42 -11.86 3.43
CA ALA A 156 3.01 -12.89 4.37
C ALA A 156 1.59 -12.66 4.92
N PHE A 157 1.15 -11.40 4.99
CA PHE A 157 -0.18 -11.00 5.42
C PHE A 157 -1.22 -11.06 4.30
N THR A 158 -0.85 -10.71 3.08
CA THR A 158 -1.78 -10.63 1.95
C THR A 158 -2.00 -11.96 1.24
N ALA A 159 -1.22 -12.99 1.59
CA ALA A 159 -1.33 -14.31 0.98
C ALA A 159 -2.72 -14.94 1.25
N PRO A 160 -3.41 -15.46 0.24
CA PRO A 160 -4.69 -16.13 0.45
C PRO A 160 -4.56 -17.25 1.49
N GLY A 161 -5.45 -17.28 2.47
CA GLY A 161 -5.43 -18.25 3.56
C GLY A 161 -4.30 -18.10 4.57
N SER A 162 -3.53 -17.00 4.54
CA SER A 162 -2.60 -16.65 5.62
C SER A 162 -3.38 -16.16 6.85
N GLY A 163 -2.76 -16.21 8.01
CA GLY A 163 -3.36 -15.66 9.22
C GLY A 163 -2.81 -16.28 10.50
N PRO A 164 -3.10 -15.63 11.65
CA PRO A 164 -2.73 -16.16 12.94
C PRO A 164 -3.57 -17.40 13.29
N PHE A 165 -2.96 -18.32 14.00
CA PHE A 165 -3.70 -19.35 14.71
C PHE A 165 -3.07 -19.56 16.09
N MET A 166 -3.91 -19.93 17.03
CA MET A 166 -3.51 -20.14 18.41
C MET A 166 -3.51 -21.63 18.74
N ASP A 167 -2.46 -22.10 19.35
CA ASP A 167 -2.39 -23.48 19.82
C ASP A 167 -3.11 -23.66 21.19
N PRO A 168 -3.21 -24.90 21.74
CA PRO A 168 -3.83 -25.15 23.03
C PRO A 168 -3.11 -24.48 24.23
N ASP A 169 -1.83 -24.14 24.08
CA ASP A 169 -1.02 -23.44 25.09
C ASP A 169 -1.12 -21.93 24.99
N LEU A 170 -1.96 -21.43 24.07
CA LEU A 170 -2.22 -20.02 23.76
C LEU A 170 -1.04 -19.30 23.08
N ASP A 171 -0.10 -20.03 22.51
CA ASP A 171 0.93 -19.45 21.66
C ASP A 171 0.37 -19.10 20.29
N VAL A 172 0.72 -17.91 19.77
CA VAL A 172 0.28 -17.44 18.46
C VAL A 172 1.31 -17.83 17.40
N PHE A 173 0.84 -18.54 16.40
CA PHE A 173 1.60 -18.92 15.22
C PHE A 173 1.03 -18.28 13.97
N TRP A 174 1.85 -18.22 12.90
CA TRP A 174 1.42 -17.69 11.62
C TRP A 174 1.34 -18.78 10.56
N ARG A 175 0.17 -18.93 9.94
CA ARG A 175 0.00 -19.75 8.75
C ARG A 175 0.29 -18.92 7.50
N TRP A 176 1.20 -19.40 6.65
CA TRP A 176 1.66 -18.70 5.46
C TRP A 176 0.62 -18.66 4.31
N GLY A 177 -0.36 -19.55 4.32
CA GLY A 177 -1.33 -19.66 3.24
C GLY A 177 -0.67 -19.98 1.90
N GLU A 178 -1.19 -19.41 0.83
CA GLU A 178 -0.70 -19.58 -0.55
C GLU A 178 0.38 -18.55 -0.91
N TYR A 179 1.33 -18.32 -0.01
CA TYR A 179 2.33 -17.25 -0.13
C TYR A 179 3.14 -17.27 -1.43
N LEU A 180 3.44 -18.45 -1.98
CA LEU A 180 4.25 -18.59 -3.19
C LEU A 180 3.42 -18.51 -4.49
N GLU A 181 2.11 -18.51 -4.38
CA GLU A 181 1.20 -18.43 -5.52
C GLU A 181 0.73 -17.00 -5.74
N ARG A 182 0.72 -16.57 -7.00
CA ARG A 182 0.05 -15.28 -7.34
C ARG A 182 -1.45 -15.47 -7.21
N GLY A 183 -2.10 -14.62 -6.45
CA GLY A 183 -3.51 -14.75 -6.15
C GLY A 183 -4.23 -13.42 -6.04
N THR A 184 -5.52 -13.49 -5.81
CA THR A 184 -6.35 -12.32 -5.52
C THR A 184 -7.23 -12.60 -4.32
N SER A 185 -7.45 -11.57 -3.51
CA SER A 185 -8.41 -11.58 -2.41
C SER A 185 -9.39 -10.42 -2.54
N LEU A 186 -10.57 -10.59 -1.98
CA LEU A 186 -11.54 -9.51 -1.80
C LEU A 186 -11.49 -9.09 -0.34
N VAL A 187 -11.04 -7.86 -0.10
CA VAL A 187 -10.92 -7.29 1.24
C VAL A 187 -12.11 -6.39 1.49
N PRO A 188 -12.85 -6.56 2.60
CA PRO A 188 -13.95 -5.70 2.96
C PRO A 188 -13.56 -4.22 2.94
N ALA A 189 -14.40 -3.38 2.33
CA ALA A 189 -14.19 -1.95 2.24
C ALA A 189 -15.53 -1.22 2.14
N GLY A 190 -15.88 -0.48 3.18
CA GLY A 190 -17.14 0.26 3.24
C GLY A 190 -18.36 -0.61 2.99
N SER A 191 -19.10 -0.33 1.93
CA SER A 191 -20.33 -1.06 1.56
C SER A 191 -20.09 -2.34 0.77
N GLY A 192 -18.83 -2.69 0.46
CA GLY A 192 -18.51 -3.85 -0.37
C GLY A 192 -17.11 -4.38 -0.12
N ALA A 193 -16.36 -4.64 -1.17
CA ALA A 193 -14.99 -5.13 -1.10
C ALA A 193 -14.12 -4.50 -2.18
N VAL A 194 -12.82 -4.42 -1.92
CA VAL A 194 -11.81 -4.07 -2.93
C VAL A 194 -10.99 -5.31 -3.28
N LYS A 195 -10.60 -5.41 -4.54
CA LYS A 195 -9.77 -6.50 -5.03
C LYS A 195 -8.30 -6.18 -4.75
N MET A 196 -7.63 -7.06 -4.05
CA MET A 196 -6.19 -7.01 -3.81
C MET A 196 -5.48 -8.14 -4.54
N TYR A 197 -4.26 -7.88 -4.99
CA TYR A 197 -3.42 -8.83 -5.73
C TYR A 197 -2.23 -9.24 -4.87
N HIS A 198 -2.23 -10.50 -4.46
CA HIS A 198 -1.10 -11.07 -3.73
C HIS A 198 0.05 -11.45 -4.66
N ARG A 199 1.27 -11.15 -4.23
CA ARG A 199 2.54 -11.57 -4.83
C ARG A 199 3.56 -11.80 -3.73
N SER A 200 4.39 -12.81 -3.89
CA SER A 200 5.50 -13.03 -2.96
C SER A 200 6.52 -11.87 -3.01
N THR A 201 7.28 -11.68 -1.94
CA THR A 201 8.41 -10.72 -1.94
C THR A 201 9.38 -11.00 -3.10
N GLY A 202 9.62 -12.29 -3.40
CA GLY A 202 10.45 -12.68 -4.54
C GLY A 202 9.92 -12.22 -5.90
N ASP A 203 8.61 -12.30 -6.12
CA ASP A 203 7.97 -11.78 -7.34
C ASP A 203 8.15 -10.28 -7.47
N ILE A 204 7.90 -9.53 -6.39
CA ILE A 204 8.00 -8.07 -6.38
C ILE A 204 9.43 -7.62 -6.72
N LEU A 205 10.42 -8.18 -6.03
CA LEU A 205 11.83 -7.83 -6.25
C LEU A 205 12.31 -8.23 -7.65
N THR A 206 11.86 -9.38 -8.15
CA THR A 206 12.23 -9.85 -9.49
C THR A 206 11.64 -8.96 -10.58
N SER A 207 10.37 -8.59 -10.47
CA SER A 207 9.70 -7.69 -11.42
C SER A 207 10.37 -6.31 -11.45
N ALA A 208 10.70 -5.74 -10.29
CA ALA A 208 11.46 -4.50 -10.22
C ALA A 208 12.83 -4.59 -10.91
N ALA A 209 13.59 -5.66 -10.63
CA ALA A 209 14.91 -5.88 -11.22
C ALA A 209 14.84 -6.04 -12.74
N GLN A 210 13.84 -6.77 -13.27
CA GLN A 210 13.62 -6.93 -14.71
C GLN A 210 13.28 -5.61 -15.41
N ALA A 211 12.62 -4.69 -14.70
CA ALA A 211 12.35 -3.33 -15.20
C ALA A 211 13.56 -2.38 -15.05
N GLY A 212 14.71 -2.87 -14.54
CA GLY A 212 15.96 -2.11 -14.41
C GLY A 212 16.10 -1.33 -13.10
N TRP A 213 15.26 -1.61 -12.09
CA TRP A 213 15.38 -1.04 -10.77
C TRP A 213 16.43 -1.79 -9.93
N GLN A 214 17.18 -1.07 -9.14
CA GLN A 214 18.17 -1.61 -8.19
C GLN A 214 17.67 -1.44 -6.76
N LEU A 215 17.60 -2.51 -5.99
CA LEU A 215 17.23 -2.46 -4.59
C LEU A 215 18.28 -1.67 -3.81
N GLU A 216 17.86 -0.62 -3.10
CA GLU A 216 18.73 0.14 -2.18
C GLU A 216 18.46 -0.23 -0.72
N GLU A 217 17.19 -0.29 -0.34
CA GLU A 217 16.80 -0.60 1.03
C GLU A 217 15.48 -1.34 1.07
N MET A 218 15.36 -2.29 1.98
CA MET A 218 14.12 -3.00 2.29
C MET A 218 13.94 -3.04 3.80
N ILE A 219 12.73 -2.72 4.27
CA ILE A 219 12.35 -2.72 5.68
C ILE A 219 11.15 -3.63 5.83
N GLU A 220 11.25 -4.60 6.73
CA GLU A 220 10.12 -5.38 7.22
C GLU A 220 9.83 -4.93 8.65
N ALA A 221 8.60 -4.62 8.96
CA ALA A 221 8.20 -4.15 10.27
C ALA A 221 6.94 -4.85 10.78
N PRO A 222 6.87 -5.16 12.08
CA PRO A 222 5.65 -5.64 12.68
C PRO A 222 4.62 -4.52 12.83
N LEU A 223 3.45 -4.85 13.37
CA LEU A 223 2.46 -3.89 13.83
C LEU A 223 2.94 -3.23 15.13
N GLY A 224 2.79 -1.91 15.24
CA GLY A 224 3.21 -1.17 16.42
C GLY A 224 2.29 -1.37 17.62
N SER A 225 2.78 -1.06 18.81
CA SER A 225 2.06 -1.28 20.08
C SER A 225 0.73 -0.49 20.13
N ALA A 226 0.68 0.71 19.59
CA ALA A 226 -0.55 1.51 19.60
C ALA A 226 -1.68 0.89 18.76
N ALA A 227 -1.36 0.20 17.67
CA ALA A 227 -2.34 -0.54 16.89
C ALA A 227 -2.82 -1.79 17.64
N ILE A 228 -1.93 -2.50 18.34
CA ILE A 228 -2.27 -3.65 19.18
C ILE A 228 -3.13 -3.20 20.39
N GLU A 229 -2.83 -2.06 20.99
CA GLU A 229 -3.63 -1.49 22.08
C GLU A 229 -5.05 -1.13 21.61
N ARG A 230 -5.17 -0.63 20.38
CA ARG A 230 -6.47 -0.31 19.76
C ARG A 230 -7.26 -1.57 19.46
N ASP A 231 -6.60 -2.61 18.97
CA ASP A 231 -7.22 -3.89 18.65
C ASP A 231 -6.41 -5.06 19.22
N PRO A 232 -6.81 -5.57 20.43
CA PRO A 232 -6.12 -6.67 21.08
C PRO A 232 -6.15 -8.01 20.33
N SER A 233 -6.88 -8.13 19.21
CA SER A 233 -6.84 -9.33 18.36
C SER A 233 -5.47 -9.52 17.69
N TYR A 234 -4.65 -8.48 17.64
CA TYR A 234 -3.28 -8.54 17.16
C TYR A 234 -2.25 -8.99 18.21
N ALA A 235 -2.64 -9.18 19.46
CA ALA A 235 -1.72 -9.62 20.52
C ALA A 235 -1.06 -10.96 20.15
N GLY A 236 0.24 -11.06 20.39
CA GLY A 236 1.06 -12.23 20.01
C GLY A 236 1.59 -12.19 18.57
N GLN A 237 1.35 -11.10 17.82
CA GLN A 237 1.82 -10.91 16.46
C GLN A 237 2.97 -9.88 16.36
N GLU A 238 3.58 -9.51 17.47
CA GLU A 238 4.59 -8.45 17.59
C GLU A 238 5.88 -8.74 16.81
N ASP A 239 6.16 -10.02 16.55
CA ASP A 239 7.32 -10.47 15.77
C ASP A 239 6.97 -10.89 14.34
N ILE A 240 5.70 -10.70 13.92
CA ILE A 240 5.25 -11.06 12.57
C ILE A 240 5.32 -9.82 11.66
N PRO A 241 6.03 -9.90 10.50
CA PRO A 241 6.13 -8.74 9.62
C PRO A 241 4.77 -8.36 9.04
N ARG A 242 4.30 -7.16 9.38
CA ARG A 242 3.01 -6.59 8.94
C ARG A 242 3.16 -5.70 7.72
N PHE A 243 4.27 -4.98 7.64
CA PHE A 243 4.55 -4.02 6.58
C PHE A 243 5.85 -4.37 5.87
N LEU A 244 5.85 -4.12 4.57
CA LEU A 244 7.04 -4.16 3.72
C LEU A 244 7.23 -2.79 3.07
N GLY A 245 8.35 -2.15 3.38
CA GLY A 245 8.78 -0.93 2.73
C GLY A 245 10.01 -1.19 1.87
N VAL A 246 10.01 -0.72 0.64
CA VAL A 246 11.13 -0.93 -0.28
C VAL A 246 11.48 0.36 -1.01
N ARG A 247 12.78 0.65 -1.07
CA ARG A 247 13.33 1.70 -1.90
C ARG A 247 14.18 1.09 -3.01
N TRP A 248 13.92 1.54 -4.21
CA TRP A 248 14.72 1.23 -5.40
C TRP A 248 15.29 2.49 -6.01
N ARG A 249 16.42 2.33 -6.71
CA ARG A 249 17.03 3.33 -7.58
C ARG A 249 16.85 2.93 -9.05
N ARG A 250 16.65 3.95 -9.90
CA ARG A 250 16.51 3.78 -11.35
C ARG A 250 17.85 3.60 -12.05
#